data_75e5d7c1c60f43b18fa4e7a0baae1dbe
#
_entry.id   75e5d7c1c60f43b18fa4e7a0baae1dbe
#
_cell.length_a   1.000
_cell.length_b   1.000
_cell.length_c   1.000
_cell.angle_alpha   90.00
_cell.angle_beta   90.00
_cell.angle_gamma   90.00
#
_symmetry.space_group_name_H-M   'P 1'
#
loop_
_entity.id
_entity.type
_entity.pdbx_description
1 polymer ?
#
loop_
_entity_poly.entity_id
_entity_poly.type
_entity_poly.pdbx_seq_one_letter_code
_entity_poly.pdbx_strand_id
1 'polypeptide(L)'
;MHEPRLIGAWRSDGRKTSREIAVRRDIPASKRSKLRRLFGKLELRYTRTHCHARLGSFVSVTRYTVVAKDSFSVAIVSDDPIAGKQIFHIHFEGDGYWICLGSGRMREFFKRLK
;
A
#
# COMPACT_ATOMS: atom_id res chain seq x y z
N MET A 1 -7.96 18.39 3.98
CA MET A 1 -6.86 17.92 4.85
C MET A 1 -5.79 17.31 3.97
N HIS A 2 -4.54 17.55 4.29
CA HIS A 2 -3.45 17.02 3.48
C HIS A 2 -2.39 16.38 4.37
N GLU A 3 -1.59 15.45 3.81
CA GLU A 3 -0.63 14.67 4.59
C GLU A 3 0.75 14.69 3.93
N PRO A 4 1.66 15.57 4.38
CA PRO A 4 2.99 15.69 3.79
C PRO A 4 3.84 14.40 3.90
N ARG A 5 3.64 13.61 4.94
CA ARG A 5 4.40 12.36 5.14
C ARG A 5 4.16 11.35 4.03
N LEU A 6 2.99 11.42 3.37
CA LEU A 6 2.62 10.49 2.32
C LEU A 6 3.14 10.91 0.95
N ILE A 7 3.34 12.19 0.74
CA ILE A 7 3.75 12.73 -0.56
C ILE A 7 5.14 12.24 -0.94
N GLY A 8 5.27 11.73 -2.16
CA GLY A 8 6.51 11.20 -2.69
C GLY A 8 6.34 9.83 -3.31
N ALA A 9 7.46 9.17 -3.57
CA ALA A 9 7.48 7.88 -4.23
C ALA A 9 7.76 6.76 -3.23
N TRP A 10 7.06 5.65 -3.41
CA TRP A 10 7.12 4.49 -2.56
C TRP A 10 7.21 3.22 -3.41
N ARG A 11 7.83 2.20 -2.86
CA ARG A 11 7.87 0.89 -3.50
C ARG A 11 7.48 -0.17 -2.48
N SER A 12 6.74 -1.17 -2.93
CA SER A 12 6.41 -2.32 -2.10
C SER A 12 7.70 -2.98 -1.59
N ASP A 13 7.79 -3.19 -0.27
CA ASP A 13 8.91 -3.88 0.36
C ASP A 13 8.63 -5.38 0.31
N GLY A 14 9.07 -6.03 -0.76
CA GLY A 14 8.82 -7.44 -0.99
C GLY A 14 9.40 -8.35 0.07
N ARG A 15 10.54 -7.97 0.66
CA ARG A 15 11.18 -8.75 1.72
C ARG A 15 10.34 -8.77 2.99
N LYS A 16 9.93 -7.60 3.49
CA LYS A 16 9.08 -7.51 4.67
C LYS A 16 7.72 -8.15 4.46
N THR A 17 7.09 -7.86 3.32
CA THR A 17 5.77 -8.43 2.99
C THR A 17 5.84 -9.95 2.85
N SER A 18 6.89 -10.48 2.22
CA SER A 18 7.08 -11.93 2.09
C SER A 18 7.28 -12.62 3.43
N ARG A 19 7.96 -11.99 4.38
CA ARG A 19 8.11 -12.53 5.74
C ARG A 19 6.76 -12.63 6.45
N GLU A 20 5.93 -11.61 6.30
CA GLU A 20 4.59 -11.59 6.88
C GLU A 20 3.74 -12.72 6.33
N ILE A 21 3.81 -12.96 5.01
CA ILE A 21 3.05 -14.02 4.35
C ILE A 21 3.57 -15.40 4.72
N ALA A 22 4.89 -15.55 4.88
CA ALA A 22 5.52 -16.85 5.16
C ALA A 22 5.02 -17.47 6.48
N VAL A 23 4.60 -16.64 7.45
CA VAL A 23 4.08 -17.12 8.73
C VAL A 23 2.57 -17.32 8.74
N ARG A 24 1.89 -17.02 7.63
CA ARG A 24 0.44 -17.17 7.51
C ARG A 24 0.07 -18.57 7.05
N ARG A 25 -0.48 -19.37 7.94
CA ARG A 25 -0.93 -20.73 7.64
C ARG A 25 -2.32 -20.80 7.02
N ASP A 26 -3.08 -19.71 7.13
CA ASP A 26 -4.42 -19.60 6.54
C ASP A 26 -4.38 -19.35 5.03
N ILE A 27 -3.20 -19.09 4.45
CA ILE A 27 -3.03 -18.89 3.01
C ILE A 27 -2.39 -20.15 2.41
N PRO A 28 -3.02 -20.80 1.40
CA PRO A 28 -2.40 -21.95 0.73
C PRO A 28 -1.04 -21.65 0.14
N ALA A 29 -0.14 -22.62 0.18
CA ALA A 29 1.25 -22.44 -0.28
C ALA A 29 1.33 -21.97 -1.75
N SER A 30 0.46 -22.45 -2.61
CA SER A 30 0.40 -22.03 -4.02
C SER A 30 0.07 -20.54 -4.17
N LYS A 31 -0.87 -20.05 -3.35
CA LYS A 31 -1.25 -18.63 -3.35
C LYS A 31 -0.13 -17.77 -2.77
N ARG A 32 0.55 -18.26 -1.72
CA ARG A 32 1.68 -17.54 -1.14
C ARG A 32 2.78 -17.30 -2.18
N SER A 33 3.12 -18.30 -2.96
CA SER A 33 4.13 -18.17 -4.03
C SER A 33 3.75 -17.13 -5.07
N LYS A 34 2.48 -17.12 -5.49
CA LYS A 34 1.99 -16.13 -6.46
C LYS A 34 2.03 -14.72 -5.90
N LEU A 35 1.62 -14.53 -4.65
CA LEU A 35 1.64 -13.23 -3.98
C LEU A 35 3.08 -12.71 -3.83
N ARG A 36 4.03 -13.59 -3.46
CA ARG A 36 5.43 -13.20 -3.30
C ARG A 36 6.05 -12.68 -4.59
N ARG A 37 5.60 -13.17 -5.74
CA ARG A 37 6.10 -12.70 -7.04
C ARG A 37 5.63 -11.27 -7.36
N LEU A 38 4.48 -10.87 -6.84
CA LEU A 38 3.93 -9.54 -7.07
C LEU A 38 4.52 -8.50 -6.13
N PHE A 39 4.81 -8.89 -4.88
CA PHE A 39 5.34 -7.97 -3.89
C PHE A 39 6.76 -7.52 -4.23
N GLY A 40 7.02 -6.25 -3.98
CA GLY A 40 8.30 -5.62 -4.31
C GLY A 40 8.33 -4.97 -5.69
N LYS A 41 7.30 -5.16 -6.51
CA LYS A 41 7.24 -4.60 -7.86
C LYS A 41 6.33 -3.39 -7.97
N LEU A 42 5.37 -3.25 -7.07
CA LEU A 42 4.43 -2.12 -7.08
C LEU A 42 5.14 -0.84 -6.66
N GLU A 43 5.05 0.17 -7.50
CA GLU A 43 5.51 1.52 -7.19
C GLU A 43 4.33 2.46 -7.10
N LEU A 44 4.34 3.31 -6.07
CA LEU A 44 3.30 4.31 -5.84
C LEU A 44 3.95 5.67 -5.75
N ARG A 45 3.29 6.68 -6.31
CA ARG A 45 3.68 8.07 -6.12
C ARG A 45 2.45 8.86 -5.71
N TYR A 46 2.54 9.47 -4.55
CA TYR A 46 1.45 10.30 -4.05
C TYR A 46 1.77 11.77 -4.29
N THR A 47 0.84 12.45 -4.93
CA THR A 47 0.77 13.91 -4.93
C THR A 47 -0.23 14.34 -3.85
N ARG A 48 -0.56 15.61 -3.77
CA ARG A 48 -1.54 16.09 -2.79
C ARG A 48 -2.95 15.52 -3.02
N THR A 49 -3.26 15.11 -4.25
CA THR A 49 -4.62 14.74 -4.64
C THR A 49 -4.73 13.37 -5.29
N HIS A 50 -3.64 12.83 -5.82
CA HIS A 50 -3.67 11.60 -6.60
C HIS A 50 -2.58 10.62 -6.19
N CYS A 51 -2.88 9.35 -6.36
CA CYS A 51 -1.92 8.24 -6.25
C CYS A 51 -1.70 7.68 -7.65
N HIS A 52 -0.44 7.70 -8.09
CA HIS A 52 0.00 7.09 -9.33
C HIS A 52 0.59 5.73 -9.02
N ALA A 53 -0.03 4.66 -9.51
CA ALA A 53 0.44 3.30 -9.29
C ALA A 53 1.02 2.73 -10.56
N ARG A 54 2.12 2.00 -10.43
CA ARG A 54 2.75 1.30 -11.54
C ARG A 54 3.14 -0.12 -11.12
N LEU A 55 2.70 -1.09 -11.90
CA LEU A 55 3.06 -2.50 -11.71
C LEU A 55 3.38 -3.07 -13.09
N GLY A 56 4.68 -3.17 -13.41
CA GLY A 56 5.12 -3.55 -14.75
C GLY A 56 4.67 -2.51 -15.79
N SER A 57 3.95 -2.96 -16.79
CA SER A 57 3.37 -2.08 -17.82
C SER A 57 2.02 -1.48 -17.42
N PHE A 58 1.43 -1.96 -16.33
CA PHE A 58 0.15 -1.46 -15.83
C PHE A 58 0.36 -0.16 -15.06
N VAL A 59 -0.39 0.87 -15.43
CA VAL A 59 -0.33 2.19 -14.79
C VAL A 59 -1.76 2.63 -14.47
N SER A 60 -1.98 3.13 -13.26
CA SER A 60 -3.26 3.71 -12.89
C SER A 60 -3.05 5.01 -12.11
N VAL A 61 -4.03 5.89 -12.18
CA VAL A 61 -4.06 7.13 -11.41
C VAL A 61 -5.39 7.18 -10.68
N THR A 62 -5.33 7.33 -9.37
CA THR A 62 -6.52 7.32 -8.52
C THR A 62 -6.51 8.55 -7.63
N ARG A 63 -7.65 9.23 -7.55
CA ARG A 63 -7.82 10.36 -6.66
C ARG A 63 -8.01 9.86 -5.23
N TYR A 64 -7.40 10.55 -4.26
CA TYR A 64 -7.58 10.21 -2.86
C TYR A 64 -7.83 11.46 -2.02
N THR A 65 -8.45 11.25 -0.87
CA THR A 65 -8.74 12.30 0.10
C THR A 65 -8.29 11.82 1.48
N VAL A 66 -7.58 12.66 2.21
CA VAL A 66 -7.21 12.39 3.61
C VAL A 66 -8.42 12.70 4.48
N VAL A 67 -8.90 11.72 5.22
CA VAL A 67 -10.09 11.85 6.05
C VAL A 67 -9.80 11.86 7.56
N ALA A 68 -8.65 11.32 7.97
CA ALA A 68 -8.22 11.33 9.36
C ALA A 68 -6.71 11.14 9.43
N LYS A 69 -6.07 11.66 10.48
CA LYS A 69 -4.64 11.42 10.72
C LYS A 69 -4.29 11.59 12.18
N ASP A 70 -3.21 10.93 12.60
CA ASP A 70 -2.60 11.08 13.90
C ASP A 70 -1.07 11.03 13.77
N SER A 71 -0.36 10.92 14.90
CA SER A 71 1.12 10.93 14.90
C SER A 71 1.74 9.77 14.13
N PHE A 72 1.04 8.65 13.97
CA PHE A 72 1.59 7.41 13.42
C PHE A 72 0.87 6.93 12.17
N SER A 73 -0.29 7.49 11.85
CA SER A 73 -1.11 6.95 10.77
C SER A 73 -1.92 8.01 10.06
N VAL A 74 -2.43 7.63 8.90
CA VAL A 74 -3.34 8.43 8.10
C VAL A 74 -4.38 7.52 7.47
N ALA A 75 -5.63 7.94 7.47
CA ALA A 75 -6.69 7.25 6.75
C ALA A 75 -7.03 8.04 5.48
N ILE A 76 -7.04 7.36 4.36
CA ILE A 76 -7.39 7.96 3.07
C ILE A 76 -8.56 7.22 2.45
N VAL A 77 -9.37 7.96 1.71
CA VAL A 77 -10.40 7.39 0.84
C VAL A 77 -9.90 7.51 -0.59
N SER A 78 -9.75 6.39 -1.25
CA SER A 78 -9.34 6.30 -2.65
C SER A 78 -10.58 6.13 -3.52
N ASP A 79 -10.68 6.89 -4.58
CA ASP A 79 -11.84 6.88 -5.47
C ASP A 79 -11.45 6.16 -6.77
N ASP A 80 -11.61 4.84 -6.78
CA ASP A 80 -11.27 3.99 -7.92
C ASP A 80 -12.43 3.96 -8.90
N PRO A 81 -12.20 4.21 -10.20
CA PRO A 81 -13.28 4.23 -11.20
C PRO A 81 -14.01 2.89 -11.36
N ILE A 82 -13.35 1.78 -11.04
CA ILE A 82 -13.92 0.43 -11.18
C ILE A 82 -14.41 -0.10 -9.84
N ALA A 83 -13.55 -0.06 -8.81
CA ALA A 83 -13.84 -0.63 -7.50
C ALA A 83 -14.65 0.30 -6.60
N GLY A 84 -14.82 1.57 -6.99
CA GLY A 84 -15.51 2.56 -6.17
C GLY A 84 -14.63 3.12 -5.06
N LYS A 85 -15.27 3.61 -4.01
CA LYS A 85 -14.56 4.21 -2.87
C LYS A 85 -14.00 3.14 -1.96
N GLN A 86 -12.71 3.26 -1.64
CA GLN A 86 -12.01 2.35 -0.75
C GLN A 86 -11.30 3.15 0.33
N ILE A 87 -11.31 2.63 1.55
CA ILE A 87 -10.62 3.26 2.68
C ILE A 87 -9.33 2.48 2.93
N PHE A 88 -8.21 3.22 3.00
CA PHE A 88 -6.92 2.66 3.37
C PHE A 88 -6.44 3.32 4.65
N HIS A 89 -6.02 2.50 5.59
CA HIS A 89 -5.40 2.97 6.82
C HIS A 89 -3.90 2.72 6.71
N ILE A 90 -3.15 3.80 6.59
CA ILE A 90 -1.71 3.79 6.36
C ILE A 90 -1.01 4.02 7.69
N HIS A 91 -0.17 3.07 8.10
CA HIS A 91 0.58 3.14 9.35
C HIS A 91 2.05 3.40 9.05
N PHE A 92 2.57 4.54 9.49
CA PHE A 92 3.97 4.89 9.29
C PHE A 92 4.85 4.18 10.32
N GLU A 93 5.95 3.62 9.83
CA GLU A 93 6.91 2.92 10.69
C GLU A 93 8.31 3.11 10.10
N GLY A 94 9.20 3.75 10.86
CA GLY A 94 10.50 4.12 10.34
C GLY A 94 10.37 5.09 9.17
N ASP A 95 11.05 4.79 8.07
CA ASP A 95 10.95 5.56 6.82
C ASP A 95 9.98 4.92 5.80
N GLY A 96 9.21 3.94 6.24
CA GLY A 96 8.22 3.24 5.43
C GLY A 96 6.81 3.34 5.99
N TYR A 97 5.90 2.56 5.41
CA TYR A 97 4.56 2.40 5.96
C TYR A 97 4.02 1.00 5.64
N TRP A 98 2.94 0.62 6.30
CA TRP A 98 2.22 -0.61 5.98
C TRP A 98 0.72 -0.37 5.95
N ILE A 99 0.03 -1.20 5.19
CA ILE A 99 -1.43 -1.27 5.13
C ILE A 99 -1.88 -2.71 5.34
N CYS A 100 -3.13 -2.88 5.79
CA CYS A 100 -3.76 -4.18 5.86
C CYS A 100 -4.45 -4.49 4.54
N LEU A 101 -4.28 -5.71 4.05
CA LEU A 101 -4.92 -6.19 2.82
C LEU A 101 -6.14 -7.05 3.15
N GLY A 102 -7.18 -6.93 2.33
CA GLY A 102 -8.38 -7.74 2.44
C GLY A 102 -9.06 -7.61 3.79
N SER A 103 -9.20 -8.72 4.52
CA SER A 103 -9.85 -8.77 5.82
C SER A 103 -9.03 -8.17 6.97
N GLY A 104 -7.92 -7.51 6.68
CA GLY A 104 -7.07 -6.89 7.69
C GLY A 104 -6.10 -7.85 8.38
N ARG A 105 -5.99 -9.07 7.88
CA ARG A 105 -5.11 -10.09 8.49
C ARG A 105 -3.71 -10.11 7.91
N MET A 106 -3.49 -9.51 6.74
CA MET A 106 -2.20 -9.50 6.06
C MET A 106 -1.76 -8.06 5.85
N ARG A 107 -0.50 -7.79 6.16
CA ARG A 107 0.07 -6.46 5.99
C ARG A 107 0.96 -6.43 4.75
N GLU A 108 0.84 -5.37 3.96
CA GLU A 108 1.77 -5.06 2.90
C GLU A 108 2.61 -3.86 3.32
N PHE A 109 3.92 -3.98 3.18
CA PHE A 109 4.88 -2.95 3.58
C PHE A 109 5.40 -2.20 2.37
N PHE A 110 5.63 -0.90 2.56
CA PHE A 110 6.17 -0.01 1.54
C PHE A 110 7.37 0.75 2.11
N LYS A 111 8.35 0.98 1.28
CA LYS A 111 9.52 1.78 1.63
C LYS A 111 9.58 3.01 0.73
N ARG A 112 10.13 4.10 1.27
CA ARG A 112 10.27 5.33 0.51
C ARG A 112 11.39 5.19 -0.51
N LEU A 113 11.13 5.63 -1.73
CA LEU A 113 12.14 5.77 -2.77
C LEU A 113 12.81 7.14 -2.62
N LYS A 114 14.13 7.13 -2.74
CA LYS A 114 14.94 8.35 -2.69
C LYS A 114 15.00 9.03 -4.06
#